data_53cf98a7e5d2778cb6339dd9fccce8e2
#
_entry.id   53cf98a7e5d2778cb6339dd9fccce8e2
#
_cell.length_a   1.000
_cell.length_b   1.000
_cell.length_c   1.000
_cell.angle_alpha   90.00
_cell.angle_beta   90.00
_cell.angle_gamma   90.00
#
_symmetry.space_group_name_H-M   'P 1'
#
loop_
_entity.id
_entity.type
_entity.pdbx_description
1 polymer ?
#
loop_
_entity_poly.entity_id
_entity_poly.type
_entity_poly.pdbx_seq_one_letter_code
_entity_poly.pdbx_strand_id
1 'polypeptide(L)'
;MPGIHLLDRIIDQDYPVFATDADIRAFETTPYAERIAADGTFDAIKLGAAQNPDAPALQFLANADPADQPVIISHRDFIARVTQAGNMFHALGVRGNDVVSFLLPLLPDAFVTLFAAEAAGIANPVNPLLEPHQIAEILEAAQTSVLVTLGPMPGTDIWQKVVEVRKHLTHLKAIVQVHGTADPANGIYAFNELIKAQPSDHLVSGRRISGSDIAAYFHTGGTTGTPKLVRHTHANQVYQAWACNLMLKSQPAKNLLFGMPLFHVGGSLTQTLATLTAGGCLVVLSPSGWRNPASIKNIWALVERFKPEALSSVPTVLAASLAIPPGPADISSLRFAAGGGSAIPVAVGRAIEDKLKLPVIEVYGMTETSSVHTMAYADRPIRLGSVGLPLPYSRVRIVKLDADGKLERDCATDEIGVVIMAGPGVFGGYLNEAHNKGAFVDGHWVNSGDLGRLDHDGLLWITGRAKDLVIRGGHNIDPAPIEDIMFQHPAVGFAAVVGQPDAYAGELPVGYVQLKPGASVEPGELEAWVRERTPERAAVPVQVIPIDPMPLTGVGKVFKPQLRWDAATRVFSVMLAPLRERGIDCKVQVGPHGSHGSIATVTLARVPEERREAVANEVHTLLAPFVIRHEVVCV
;
A
#
# COMPACT_ATOMS: atom_id res chain seq x y z
N MET A 1 19.11 31.06 -21.74
CA MET A 1 18.85 31.61 -20.41
C MET A 1 18.97 30.46 -19.43
N PRO A 2 19.68 30.55 -18.31
CA PRO A 2 19.73 29.44 -17.36
C PRO A 2 18.31 29.22 -16.85
N GLY A 3 17.82 27.99 -16.96
CA GLY A 3 16.50 27.59 -16.51
C GLY A 3 16.34 27.89 -15.03
N ILE A 4 15.35 28.67 -14.67
CA ILE A 4 14.98 28.90 -13.28
C ILE A 4 14.53 27.55 -12.74
N HIS A 5 15.27 27.03 -11.77
CA HIS A 5 14.97 25.76 -11.10
C HIS A 5 13.56 25.82 -10.51
N LEU A 6 12.69 24.93 -10.90
CA LEU A 6 11.27 25.00 -10.56
C LEU A 6 10.99 24.65 -9.10
N LEU A 7 11.90 23.91 -8.45
CA LEU A 7 11.91 23.78 -6.99
C LEU A 7 12.12 25.13 -6.32
N ASP A 8 12.97 26.00 -6.86
CA ASP A 8 13.14 27.38 -6.39
C ASP A 8 11.84 28.18 -6.53
N ARG A 9 11.02 27.91 -7.57
CA ARG A 9 9.70 28.56 -7.74
C ARG A 9 8.59 27.96 -6.88
N ILE A 10 8.66 26.67 -6.56
CA ILE A 10 7.70 26.02 -5.65
C ILE A 10 7.95 26.44 -4.21
N ILE A 11 9.19 26.77 -3.88
CA ILE A 11 9.64 27.20 -2.55
C ILE A 11 9.40 28.68 -2.33
N ASP A 12 9.50 29.49 -3.39
CA ASP A 12 9.35 30.94 -3.34
C ASP A 12 7.92 31.39 -3.71
N GLN A 13 7.07 31.38 -2.74
CA GLN A 13 5.89 32.20 -2.46
C GLN A 13 4.55 31.90 -3.14
N ASP A 14 4.42 31.47 -4.39
CA ASP A 14 3.08 31.33 -4.97
C ASP A 14 2.83 29.97 -5.59
N TYR A 15 2.44 29.00 -4.75
CA TYR A 15 1.80 27.79 -5.26
C TYR A 15 0.58 28.18 -6.11
N PRO A 16 0.42 27.60 -7.30
CA PRO A 16 -0.75 27.86 -8.12
C PRO A 16 -2.02 27.49 -7.34
N VAL A 17 -3.05 28.30 -7.51
CA VAL A 17 -4.38 28.04 -6.98
C VAL A 17 -5.17 27.29 -8.05
N PHE A 18 -5.73 26.15 -7.70
CA PHE A 18 -6.52 25.31 -8.59
C PHE A 18 -8.00 25.33 -8.19
N ALA A 19 -8.58 26.54 -8.11
CA ALA A 19 -9.97 26.72 -7.72
C ALA A 19 -10.96 26.17 -8.75
N THR A 20 -10.57 26.17 -10.03
CA THR A 20 -11.40 25.72 -11.15
C THR A 20 -10.64 24.80 -12.10
N ASP A 21 -11.36 24.10 -12.97
CA ASP A 21 -10.74 23.31 -14.05
C ASP A 21 -10.01 24.18 -15.08
N ALA A 22 -10.43 25.44 -15.23
CA ALA A 22 -9.74 26.39 -16.09
C ALA A 22 -8.33 26.68 -15.57
N ASP A 23 -8.15 26.74 -14.24
CA ASP A 23 -6.84 26.97 -13.63
C ASP A 23 -5.88 25.79 -13.92
N ILE A 24 -6.40 24.56 -13.82
CA ILE A 24 -5.62 23.35 -14.14
C ILE A 24 -5.24 23.36 -15.63
N ARG A 25 -6.19 23.64 -16.51
CA ARG A 25 -5.92 23.70 -17.97
C ARG A 25 -4.91 24.81 -18.30
N ALA A 26 -5.03 25.96 -17.68
CA ALA A 26 -4.07 27.05 -17.85
C ALA A 26 -2.68 26.66 -17.36
N PHE A 27 -2.60 25.98 -16.21
CA PHE A 27 -1.34 25.45 -15.69
C PHE A 27 -0.71 24.42 -16.62
N GLU A 28 -1.50 23.52 -17.20
CA GLU A 28 -1.04 22.46 -18.11
C GLU A 28 -0.65 22.96 -19.52
N THR A 29 -0.86 24.26 -19.85
CA THR A 29 -0.36 24.84 -21.12
C THR A 29 1.16 24.86 -21.20
N THR A 30 1.85 24.94 -20.05
CA THR A 30 3.30 24.74 -19.98
C THR A 30 3.57 23.24 -20.01
N PRO A 31 4.41 22.74 -20.93
CA PRO A 31 4.75 21.32 -21.01
C PRO A 31 5.31 20.79 -19.67
N TYR A 32 4.90 19.59 -19.28
CA TYR A 32 5.35 18.95 -18.05
C TYR A 32 6.89 18.91 -17.93
N ALA A 33 7.61 18.60 -19.03
CA ALA A 33 9.06 18.53 -19.04
C ALA A 33 9.76 19.88 -18.71
N GLU A 34 9.07 21.00 -18.86
CA GLU A 34 9.60 22.31 -18.49
C GLU A 34 9.39 22.64 -17.00
N ARG A 35 8.60 21.84 -16.29
CA ARG A 35 8.26 22.04 -14.87
C ARG A 35 9.10 21.24 -13.92
N ILE A 36 9.79 20.20 -14.39
CA ILE A 36 10.59 19.32 -13.55
C ILE A 36 12.06 19.46 -13.92
N ALA A 37 12.86 19.84 -12.92
CA ALA A 37 14.28 20.10 -13.08
C ALA A 37 15.18 18.87 -12.83
N ALA A 38 14.61 17.77 -12.28
CA ALA A 38 15.39 16.58 -11.93
C ALA A 38 15.19 15.47 -12.96
N ASP A 39 16.27 14.92 -13.48
CA ASP A 39 16.22 13.75 -14.36
C ASP A 39 15.99 12.44 -13.59
N GLY A 40 16.33 12.38 -12.31
CA GLY A 40 16.16 11.21 -11.47
C GLY A 40 15.91 11.52 -10.00
N THR A 41 15.55 10.49 -9.25
CA THR A 41 15.22 10.59 -7.82
C THR A 41 16.38 11.08 -6.97
N PHE A 42 17.61 10.66 -7.33
CA PHE A 42 18.81 11.14 -6.63
C PHE A 42 19.05 12.64 -6.82
N ASP A 43 18.83 13.18 -8.02
CA ASP A 43 18.93 14.62 -8.27
C ASP A 43 17.80 15.36 -7.56
N ALA A 44 16.60 14.81 -7.55
CA ALA A 44 15.46 15.41 -6.86
C ALA A 44 15.71 15.59 -5.34
N ILE A 45 16.24 14.57 -4.66
CA ILE A 45 16.56 14.69 -3.22
C ILE A 45 17.75 15.62 -2.95
N LYS A 46 18.74 15.70 -3.88
CA LYS A 46 19.83 16.68 -3.77
C LYS A 46 19.32 18.12 -3.86
N LEU A 47 18.36 18.40 -4.76
CA LEU A 47 17.73 19.71 -4.87
C LEU A 47 16.99 20.08 -3.58
N GLY A 48 16.25 19.15 -2.98
CA GLY A 48 15.62 19.36 -1.67
C GLY A 48 16.66 19.62 -0.56
N ALA A 49 17.73 18.82 -0.52
CA ALA A 49 18.80 18.96 0.46
C ALA A 49 19.55 20.29 0.34
N ALA A 50 19.66 20.84 -0.86
CA ALA A 50 20.37 22.12 -1.10
C ALA A 50 19.67 23.33 -0.45
N GLN A 51 18.38 23.24 -0.13
CA GLN A 51 17.62 24.32 0.50
C GLN A 51 18.10 24.62 1.93
N ASN A 52 18.34 23.56 2.71
CA ASN A 52 18.90 23.65 4.05
C ASN A 52 19.71 22.38 4.39
N PRO A 53 20.97 22.30 3.94
CA PRO A 53 21.77 21.07 4.06
C PRO A 53 21.96 20.58 5.51
N ASP A 54 21.96 21.50 6.47
CA ASP A 54 22.23 21.20 7.87
C ASP A 54 20.94 20.89 8.66
N ALA A 55 19.76 21.10 8.05
CA ALA A 55 18.49 20.70 8.65
C ALA A 55 18.34 19.16 8.69
N PRO A 56 17.55 18.62 9.62
CA PRO A 56 17.26 17.20 9.67
C PRO A 56 16.51 16.72 8.42
N ALA A 57 17.04 15.69 7.74
CA ALA A 57 16.31 14.90 6.74
C ALA A 57 15.56 13.75 7.42
N LEU A 58 16.20 13.11 8.40
CA LEU A 58 15.62 12.02 9.19
C LEU A 58 15.80 12.29 10.68
N GLN A 59 14.75 12.01 11.45
CA GLN A 59 14.78 11.88 12.91
C GLN A 59 14.22 10.50 13.27
N PHE A 60 15.08 9.58 13.67
CA PHE A 60 14.68 8.20 13.93
C PHE A 60 14.49 7.96 15.42
N LEU A 61 13.30 7.44 15.79
CA LEU A 61 12.96 6.97 17.12
C LEU A 61 13.01 5.43 17.17
N ALA A 62 13.53 4.88 18.27
CA ALA A 62 13.58 3.43 18.43
C ALA A 62 12.22 2.83 18.81
N ASN A 63 11.41 3.54 19.62
CA ASN A 63 10.24 2.97 20.29
C ASN A 63 8.96 3.80 20.14
N ALA A 64 8.94 4.85 19.33
CA ALA A 64 7.85 5.83 19.26
C ALA A 64 7.53 6.45 20.64
N ASP A 65 8.55 6.64 21.47
CA ASP A 65 8.42 7.31 22.75
C ASP A 65 8.72 8.81 22.57
N PRO A 66 7.81 9.72 22.97
CA PRO A 66 8.08 11.16 22.91
C PRO A 66 9.23 11.60 23.83
N ALA A 67 9.69 10.79 24.78
CA ALA A 67 10.86 11.07 25.61
C ALA A 67 12.19 10.62 24.97
N ASP A 68 12.16 9.74 23.95
CA ASP A 68 13.36 9.24 23.28
C ASP A 68 14.15 10.37 22.61
N GLN A 69 15.48 10.28 22.68
CA GLN A 69 16.34 11.14 21.86
C GLN A 69 16.44 10.56 20.44
N PRO A 70 16.02 11.29 19.39
CA PRO A 70 16.09 10.77 18.04
C PRO A 70 17.54 10.69 17.55
N VAL A 71 17.83 9.68 16.74
CA VAL A 71 19.01 9.71 15.88
C VAL A 71 18.70 10.68 14.73
N ILE A 72 19.47 11.76 14.65
CA ILE A 72 19.28 12.82 13.65
C ILE A 72 20.31 12.64 12.53
N ILE A 73 19.82 12.66 11.27
CA ILE A 73 20.66 12.69 10.07
C ILE A 73 20.28 13.94 9.31
N SER A 74 21.25 14.84 9.10
CA SER A 74 21.06 16.06 8.30
C SER A 74 20.84 15.71 6.82
N HIS A 75 20.30 16.66 6.04
CA HIS A 75 20.22 16.48 4.58
C HIS A 75 21.60 16.26 3.96
N ARG A 76 22.60 17.00 4.39
CA ARG A 76 24.00 16.83 3.95
C ARG A 76 24.50 15.42 4.20
N ASP A 77 24.34 14.92 5.44
CA ASP A 77 24.80 13.59 5.81
C ASP A 77 24.00 12.50 5.12
N PHE A 78 22.70 12.72 4.90
CA PHE A 78 21.85 11.79 4.15
C PHE A 78 22.33 11.63 2.72
N ILE A 79 22.56 12.73 1.98
CA ILE A 79 23.08 12.71 0.61
C ILE A 79 24.47 12.07 0.56
N ALA A 80 25.35 12.39 1.51
CA ALA A 80 26.68 11.78 1.62
C ALA A 80 26.57 10.25 1.78
N ARG A 81 25.70 9.77 2.68
CA ARG A 81 25.48 8.33 2.88
C ARG A 81 24.87 7.64 1.67
N VAL A 82 23.92 8.27 0.99
CA VAL A 82 23.34 7.75 -0.26
C VAL A 82 24.41 7.64 -1.33
N THR A 83 25.28 8.64 -1.47
CA THR A 83 26.41 8.63 -2.41
C THR A 83 27.38 7.49 -2.10
N GLN A 84 27.79 7.35 -0.83
CA GLN A 84 28.67 6.27 -0.38
C GLN A 84 28.06 4.89 -0.63
N ALA A 85 26.78 4.70 -0.33
CA ALA A 85 26.09 3.43 -0.57
C ALA A 85 25.92 3.14 -2.07
N GLY A 86 25.66 4.14 -2.90
CA GLY A 86 25.67 4.00 -4.37
C GLY A 86 27.03 3.55 -4.90
N ASN A 87 28.11 4.13 -4.38
CA ASN A 87 29.49 3.73 -4.71
C ASN A 87 29.81 2.31 -4.21
N MET A 88 29.33 1.93 -3.02
CA MET A 88 29.42 0.56 -2.51
C MET A 88 28.74 -0.44 -3.47
N PHE A 89 27.52 -0.15 -3.93
CA PHE A 89 26.82 -1.03 -4.89
C PHE A 89 27.59 -1.13 -6.20
N HIS A 90 28.13 -0.02 -6.70
CA HIS A 90 28.97 -0.03 -7.89
C HIS A 90 30.24 -0.89 -7.70
N ALA A 91 30.90 -0.81 -6.54
CA ALA A 91 32.05 -1.63 -6.18
C ALA A 91 31.72 -3.13 -6.08
N LEU A 92 30.49 -3.46 -5.65
CA LEU A 92 29.96 -4.84 -5.64
C LEU A 92 29.50 -5.31 -7.03
N GLY A 93 29.71 -4.51 -8.08
CA GLY A 93 29.44 -4.87 -9.46
C GLY A 93 28.04 -4.50 -9.96
N VAL A 94 27.26 -3.69 -9.23
CA VAL A 94 25.97 -3.18 -9.69
C VAL A 94 26.18 -2.16 -10.82
N ARG A 95 25.38 -2.28 -11.87
CA ARG A 95 25.32 -1.35 -13.02
C ARG A 95 23.88 -0.90 -13.22
N GLY A 96 23.61 -0.01 -14.15
CA GLY A 96 22.33 0.65 -14.36
C GLY A 96 21.09 -0.25 -14.43
N ASN A 97 21.26 -1.49 -14.91
CA ASN A 97 20.15 -2.46 -15.03
C ASN A 97 20.22 -3.59 -13.97
N ASP A 98 21.22 -3.60 -13.11
CA ASP A 98 21.30 -4.58 -12.03
C ASP A 98 20.38 -4.18 -10.87
N VAL A 99 19.82 -5.18 -10.19
CA VAL A 99 18.84 -4.96 -9.12
C VAL A 99 19.49 -5.09 -7.75
N VAL A 100 19.23 -4.09 -6.92
CA VAL A 100 19.52 -4.11 -5.49
C VAL A 100 18.19 -4.27 -4.74
N SER A 101 17.96 -5.46 -4.20
CA SER A 101 16.80 -5.71 -3.35
C SER A 101 17.13 -5.47 -1.88
N PHE A 102 16.13 -5.10 -1.09
CA PHE A 102 16.34 -5.00 0.35
C PHE A 102 15.15 -5.50 1.17
N LEU A 103 15.48 -6.20 2.28
CA LEU A 103 14.57 -6.67 3.31
C LEU A 103 14.96 -6.00 4.63
N LEU A 104 14.48 -4.80 4.85
CA LEU A 104 14.81 -4.00 6.02
C LEU A 104 13.54 -3.47 6.70
N PRO A 105 13.52 -3.38 8.04
CA PRO A 105 12.55 -2.56 8.74
C PRO A 105 12.84 -1.08 8.50
N LEU A 106 12.02 -0.18 9.07
CA LEU A 106 12.21 1.27 8.96
C LEU A 106 13.42 1.73 9.79
N LEU A 107 14.62 1.49 9.26
CA LEU A 107 15.88 1.99 9.80
C LEU A 107 16.42 3.10 8.89
N PRO A 108 17.25 4.02 9.38
CA PRO A 108 17.90 5.03 8.53
C PRO A 108 18.59 4.44 7.30
N ASP A 109 19.21 3.27 7.46
CA ASP A 109 19.92 2.57 6.38
C ASP A 109 18.97 2.05 5.29
N ALA A 110 17.68 1.82 5.59
CA ALA A 110 16.68 1.44 4.58
C ALA A 110 16.37 2.60 3.62
N PHE A 111 16.27 3.83 4.13
CA PHE A 111 16.08 5.03 3.31
C PHE A 111 17.32 5.31 2.45
N VAL A 112 18.50 5.18 3.03
CA VAL A 112 19.78 5.28 2.30
C VAL A 112 19.85 4.24 1.20
N THR A 113 19.52 2.98 1.51
CA THR A 113 19.54 1.86 0.55
C THR A 113 18.61 2.11 -0.63
N LEU A 114 17.38 2.60 -0.39
CA LEU A 114 16.41 2.89 -1.45
C LEU A 114 17.01 3.81 -2.51
N PHE A 115 17.45 5.01 -2.12
CA PHE A 115 17.95 6.00 -3.08
C PHE A 115 19.34 5.65 -3.63
N ALA A 116 20.18 4.97 -2.87
CA ALA A 116 21.46 4.50 -3.34
C ALA A 116 21.32 3.38 -4.39
N ALA A 117 20.33 2.51 -4.22
CA ALA A 117 20.01 1.48 -5.20
C ALA A 117 19.49 2.10 -6.52
N GLU A 118 18.64 3.11 -6.45
CA GLU A 118 18.17 3.87 -7.62
C GLU A 118 19.29 4.65 -8.29
N ALA A 119 20.23 5.19 -7.53
CA ALA A 119 21.40 5.89 -8.07
C ALA A 119 22.38 4.95 -8.77
N ALA A 120 22.57 3.71 -8.29
CA ALA A 120 23.51 2.75 -8.83
C ALA A 120 22.91 1.81 -9.88
N GLY A 121 21.65 1.42 -9.73
CA GLY A 121 20.94 0.43 -10.52
C GLY A 121 19.42 0.58 -10.38
N ILE A 122 18.76 -0.51 -10.02
CA ILE A 122 17.29 -0.59 -9.82
C ILE A 122 17.03 -1.02 -8.37
N ALA A 123 16.24 -0.25 -7.64
CA ALA A 123 15.80 -0.63 -6.30
C ALA A 123 14.66 -1.68 -6.35
N ASN A 124 14.66 -2.62 -5.41
CA ASN A 124 13.56 -3.56 -5.22
C ASN A 124 13.28 -3.72 -3.72
N PRO A 125 12.46 -2.83 -3.14
CA PRO A 125 12.06 -2.93 -1.75
C PRO A 125 11.07 -4.09 -1.56
N VAL A 126 11.43 -5.05 -0.69
CA VAL A 126 10.63 -6.27 -0.47
C VAL A 126 10.07 -6.27 0.95
N ASN A 127 8.82 -6.66 1.08
CA ASN A 127 8.14 -6.77 2.35
C ASN A 127 8.75 -7.91 3.21
N PRO A 128 9.42 -7.60 4.33
CA PRO A 128 10.06 -8.62 5.16
C PRO A 128 9.09 -9.50 5.95
N LEU A 129 7.78 -9.18 5.91
CA LEU A 129 6.73 -9.95 6.58
C LEU A 129 6.19 -11.09 5.73
N LEU A 130 6.57 -11.15 4.46
CA LEU A 130 6.18 -12.24 3.57
C LEU A 130 6.82 -13.56 4.00
N GLU A 131 6.21 -14.65 3.57
CA GLU A 131 6.77 -15.98 3.77
C GLU A 131 8.02 -16.19 2.89
N PRO A 132 8.97 -17.05 3.31
CA PRO A 132 10.23 -17.25 2.59
C PRO A 132 10.07 -17.56 1.10
N HIS A 133 9.08 -18.41 0.74
CA HIS A 133 8.83 -18.76 -0.67
C HIS A 133 8.40 -17.53 -1.50
N GLN A 134 7.56 -16.65 -0.96
CA GLN A 134 7.13 -15.42 -1.64
C GLN A 134 8.29 -14.45 -1.82
N ILE A 135 9.15 -14.33 -0.80
CA ILE A 135 10.36 -13.52 -0.88
C ILE A 135 11.28 -14.07 -1.98
N ALA A 136 11.49 -15.39 -2.01
CA ALA A 136 12.33 -16.04 -3.04
C ALA A 136 11.81 -15.76 -4.45
N GLU A 137 10.51 -15.90 -4.68
CA GLU A 137 9.87 -15.63 -5.97
C GLU A 137 10.07 -14.17 -6.41
N ILE A 138 9.92 -13.20 -5.51
CA ILE A 138 10.13 -11.78 -5.82
C ILE A 138 11.59 -11.51 -6.18
N LEU A 139 12.53 -11.99 -5.36
CA LEU A 139 13.95 -11.74 -5.54
C LEU A 139 14.50 -12.40 -6.81
N GLU A 140 14.05 -13.63 -7.13
CA GLU A 140 14.45 -14.34 -8.34
C GLU A 140 13.83 -13.70 -9.58
N ALA A 141 12.53 -13.34 -9.55
CA ALA A 141 11.87 -12.65 -10.65
C ALA A 141 12.53 -11.28 -10.94
N ALA A 142 12.97 -10.57 -9.90
CA ALA A 142 13.70 -9.32 -10.02
C ALA A 142 15.16 -9.52 -10.50
N GLN A 143 15.68 -10.75 -10.55
CA GLN A 143 17.09 -11.05 -10.83
C GLN A 143 18.04 -10.31 -9.89
N THR A 144 17.76 -10.39 -8.59
CA THR A 144 18.51 -9.66 -7.55
C THR A 144 20.01 -9.93 -7.59
N SER A 145 20.79 -8.89 -7.86
CA SER A 145 22.27 -8.95 -7.87
C SER A 145 22.87 -8.75 -6.48
N VAL A 146 22.32 -7.80 -5.72
CA VAL A 146 22.75 -7.51 -4.33
C VAL A 146 21.51 -7.49 -3.44
N LEU A 147 21.61 -8.16 -2.29
CA LEU A 147 20.56 -8.18 -1.29
C LEU A 147 21.03 -7.47 -0.03
N VAL A 148 20.38 -6.36 0.32
CA VAL A 148 20.60 -5.67 1.60
C VAL A 148 19.59 -6.17 2.62
N THR A 149 20.03 -6.56 3.78
CA THR A 149 19.16 -7.18 4.80
C THR A 149 19.61 -6.84 6.22
N LEU A 150 18.73 -7.09 7.17
CA LEU A 150 19.10 -7.03 8.58
C LEU A 150 19.97 -8.25 8.92
N GLY A 151 21.06 -8.03 9.66
CA GLY A 151 21.85 -9.13 10.24
C GLY A 151 21.10 -9.90 11.32
N PRO A 152 21.69 -10.98 11.87
CA PRO A 152 21.09 -11.73 12.97
C PRO A 152 20.80 -10.83 14.16
N MET A 153 19.51 -10.69 14.54
CA MET A 153 19.07 -9.83 15.62
C MET A 153 17.91 -10.48 16.39
N PRO A 154 17.88 -10.40 17.74
CA PRO A 154 16.75 -10.86 18.52
C PRO A 154 15.45 -10.13 18.15
N GLY A 155 14.32 -10.84 18.17
CA GLY A 155 12.99 -10.27 17.92
C GLY A 155 12.59 -10.13 16.45
N THR A 156 13.42 -10.62 15.53
CA THR A 156 13.10 -10.66 14.09
C THR A 156 13.60 -11.94 13.44
N ASP A 157 12.87 -12.42 12.42
CA ASP A 157 13.19 -13.61 11.63
C ASP A 157 13.76 -13.29 10.24
N ILE A 158 14.05 -12.00 9.97
CA ILE A 158 14.49 -11.55 8.64
C ILE A 158 15.75 -12.30 8.17
N TRP A 159 16.75 -12.43 9.06
CA TRP A 159 17.98 -13.13 8.69
C TRP A 159 17.75 -14.62 8.43
N GLN A 160 16.92 -15.29 9.23
CA GLN A 160 16.55 -16.69 9.05
C GLN A 160 15.89 -16.91 7.69
N LYS A 161 14.95 -16.03 7.30
CA LYS A 161 14.33 -16.04 5.96
C LYS A 161 15.38 -15.88 4.86
N VAL A 162 16.34 -14.94 5.01
CA VAL A 162 17.39 -14.74 4.02
C VAL A 162 18.29 -15.96 3.87
N VAL A 163 18.65 -16.63 4.97
CA VAL A 163 19.44 -17.88 4.92
C VAL A 163 18.76 -18.99 4.13
N GLU A 164 17.43 -19.07 4.24
CA GLU A 164 16.61 -20.02 3.48
C GLU A 164 16.53 -19.61 2.01
N VAL A 165 16.14 -18.36 1.75
CA VAL A 165 15.85 -17.83 0.41
C VAL A 165 17.08 -17.77 -0.49
N ARG A 166 18.26 -17.40 0.06
CA ARG A 166 19.50 -17.23 -0.75
C ARG A 166 19.88 -18.47 -1.57
N LYS A 167 19.45 -19.65 -1.15
CA LYS A 167 19.75 -20.92 -1.84
C LYS A 167 19.03 -21.04 -3.18
N HIS A 168 18.00 -20.22 -3.41
CA HIS A 168 17.16 -20.25 -4.59
C HIS A 168 17.47 -19.09 -5.55
N LEU A 169 18.41 -18.19 -5.20
CA LEU A 169 18.73 -17.01 -5.99
C LEU A 169 19.92 -17.27 -6.91
N THR A 170 19.67 -17.27 -8.22
CA THR A 170 20.67 -17.61 -9.24
C THR A 170 21.56 -16.43 -9.64
N HIS A 171 21.08 -15.19 -9.45
CA HIS A 171 21.77 -13.95 -9.84
C HIS A 171 22.49 -13.24 -8.68
N LEU A 172 22.35 -13.73 -7.45
CA LEU A 172 22.86 -13.07 -6.25
C LEU A 172 24.39 -13.11 -6.19
N LYS A 173 25.01 -11.92 -6.20
CA LYS A 173 26.47 -11.72 -6.11
C LYS A 173 26.94 -11.44 -4.68
N ALA A 174 26.13 -10.70 -3.90
CA ALA A 174 26.49 -10.29 -2.54
C ALA A 174 25.26 -10.11 -1.65
N ILE A 175 25.45 -10.37 -0.35
CA ILE A 175 24.52 -10.00 0.71
C ILE A 175 25.20 -8.93 1.57
N VAL A 176 24.51 -7.83 1.82
CA VAL A 176 25.00 -6.72 2.66
C VAL A 176 24.13 -6.62 3.90
N GLN A 177 24.74 -6.82 5.07
CA GLN A 177 24.04 -6.80 6.35
C GLN A 177 24.10 -5.44 7.02
N VAL A 178 22.95 -4.89 7.34
CA VAL A 178 22.77 -3.80 8.31
C VAL A 178 22.75 -4.44 9.71
N HIS A 179 23.53 -3.90 10.64
CA HIS A 179 23.72 -4.47 11.98
C HIS A 179 24.17 -5.94 11.99
N GLY A 180 25.07 -6.30 11.08
CA GLY A 180 25.63 -7.65 10.96
C GLY A 180 27.15 -7.63 10.89
N THR A 181 27.71 -8.84 10.83
CA THR A 181 29.15 -9.08 10.74
C THR A 181 29.51 -9.59 9.36
N ALA A 182 30.62 -9.10 8.79
CA ALA A 182 31.09 -9.55 7.48
C ALA A 182 31.58 -11.00 7.52
N ASP A 183 31.24 -11.75 6.46
CA ASP A 183 31.79 -13.06 6.11
C ASP A 183 32.05 -13.11 4.58
N PRO A 184 33.11 -12.46 4.11
CA PRO A 184 33.41 -12.34 2.69
C PRO A 184 33.62 -13.69 1.98
N ALA A 185 34.02 -14.73 2.71
CA ALA A 185 34.18 -16.08 2.14
C ALA A 185 32.83 -16.66 1.67
N ASN A 186 31.71 -16.22 2.28
CA ASN A 186 30.36 -16.59 1.92
C ASN A 186 29.58 -15.47 1.18
N GLY A 187 30.28 -14.42 0.71
CA GLY A 187 29.68 -13.30 -0.01
C GLY A 187 28.83 -12.38 0.87
N ILE A 188 29.08 -12.34 2.18
CA ILE A 188 28.35 -11.53 3.15
C ILE A 188 29.25 -10.37 3.61
N TYR A 189 28.72 -9.15 3.57
CA TYR A 189 29.44 -7.93 3.88
C TYR A 189 28.67 -7.09 4.91
N ALA A 190 29.40 -6.30 5.71
CA ALA A 190 28.82 -5.37 6.67
C ALA A 190 28.58 -4.00 6.03
N PHE A 191 27.36 -3.50 6.03
CA PHE A 191 26.95 -2.25 5.40
C PHE A 191 27.81 -1.07 5.84
N ASN A 192 27.93 -0.86 7.16
CA ASN A 192 28.65 0.28 7.72
C ASN A 192 30.18 0.25 7.46
N GLU A 193 30.74 -0.92 7.27
CA GLU A 193 32.17 -1.05 6.93
C GLU A 193 32.39 -0.66 5.47
N LEU A 194 31.55 -1.18 4.57
CA LEU A 194 31.69 -0.92 3.14
C LEU A 194 31.43 0.54 2.78
N ILE A 195 30.40 1.19 3.34
CA ILE A 195 30.09 2.59 2.99
C ILE A 195 31.18 3.55 3.47
N LYS A 196 31.80 3.32 4.64
CA LYS A 196 32.88 4.17 5.16
C LYS A 196 34.11 4.23 4.25
N ALA A 197 34.32 3.21 3.44
CA ALA A 197 35.45 3.14 2.50
C ALA A 197 35.16 3.89 1.18
N GLN A 198 33.95 4.42 0.99
CA GLN A 198 33.53 5.02 -0.27
C GLN A 198 33.57 6.55 -0.23
N PRO A 199 33.85 7.22 -1.36
CA PRO A 199 33.67 8.66 -1.51
C PRO A 199 32.22 9.08 -1.22
N SER A 200 32.06 10.24 -0.58
CA SER A 200 30.75 10.75 -0.15
C SER A 200 30.24 11.94 -0.98
N ASP A 201 31.08 12.48 -1.85
CA ASP A 201 30.86 13.73 -2.58
C ASP A 201 30.42 13.51 -4.04
N HIS A 202 30.71 12.36 -4.63
CA HIS A 202 30.32 12.04 -6.00
C HIS A 202 30.15 10.54 -6.24
N LEU A 203 29.37 10.17 -7.27
CA LEU A 203 29.25 8.80 -7.74
C LEU A 203 30.44 8.45 -8.64
N VAL A 204 31.29 7.52 -8.19
CA VAL A 204 32.50 7.08 -8.93
C VAL A 204 32.16 6.38 -10.25
N SER A 205 30.95 5.86 -10.39
CA SER A 205 30.47 5.24 -11.62
C SER A 205 30.35 6.23 -12.79
N GLY A 206 30.24 7.53 -12.51
CA GLY A 206 29.92 8.55 -13.51
C GLY A 206 28.56 8.36 -14.18
N ARG A 207 27.68 7.51 -13.62
CA ARG A 207 26.34 7.24 -14.18
C ARG A 207 25.54 8.53 -14.31
N ARG A 208 25.02 8.75 -15.51
CA ARG A 208 24.02 9.76 -15.80
C ARG A 208 22.66 9.07 -15.84
N ILE A 209 21.77 9.45 -14.95
CA ILE A 209 20.42 8.91 -14.84
C ILE A 209 19.54 9.67 -15.83
N SER A 210 18.77 8.93 -16.64
CA SER A 210 17.71 9.49 -17.47
C SER A 210 16.36 9.27 -16.79
N GLY A 211 15.42 10.19 -16.99
CA GLY A 211 14.04 10.01 -16.53
C GLY A 211 13.37 8.72 -17.04
N SER A 212 13.80 8.20 -18.18
CA SER A 212 13.32 6.92 -18.75
C SER A 212 13.98 5.67 -18.16
N ASP A 213 15.08 5.79 -17.42
CA ASP A 213 15.71 4.65 -16.74
C ASP A 213 14.75 4.08 -15.70
N ILE A 214 14.78 2.77 -15.51
CA ILE A 214 14.02 2.12 -14.44
C ILE A 214 14.69 2.46 -13.10
N ALA A 215 13.92 3.06 -12.21
CA ALA A 215 14.34 3.39 -10.85
C ALA A 215 14.09 2.23 -9.89
N ALA A 216 12.91 1.62 -9.96
CA ALA A 216 12.54 0.58 -9.01
C ALA A 216 11.54 -0.44 -9.57
N TYR A 217 11.56 -1.62 -8.95
CA TYR A 217 10.51 -2.63 -9.03
C TYR A 217 9.76 -2.67 -7.72
N PHE A 218 8.45 -2.43 -7.74
CA PHE A 218 7.59 -2.58 -6.58
C PHE A 218 6.68 -3.80 -6.76
N HIS A 219 6.68 -4.69 -5.76
CA HIS A 219 5.75 -5.82 -5.80
C HIS A 219 4.34 -5.40 -5.40
N THR A 220 3.34 -5.90 -6.12
CA THR A 220 1.94 -5.75 -5.72
C THR A 220 1.45 -7.02 -5.04
N GLY A 221 0.59 -6.86 -4.03
CA GLY A 221 -0.08 -7.98 -3.38
C GLY A 221 -1.10 -8.60 -4.34
N GLY A 222 -0.69 -9.58 -5.13
CA GLY A 222 -1.62 -10.46 -5.83
C GLY A 222 -2.33 -11.34 -4.79
N THR A 223 -3.64 -11.29 -4.72
CA THR A 223 -4.43 -12.16 -3.83
C THR A 223 -4.45 -13.62 -4.29
N THR A 224 -3.86 -13.94 -5.44
CA THR A 224 -4.08 -15.22 -6.12
C THR A 224 -2.88 -15.70 -6.97
N GLY A 225 -1.62 -15.46 -6.56
CA GLY A 225 -0.49 -15.95 -7.35
C GLY A 225 0.84 -15.28 -7.05
N THR A 226 1.84 -15.53 -7.90
CA THR A 226 3.16 -14.89 -7.84
C THR A 226 3.02 -13.37 -7.84
N PRO A 227 3.67 -12.66 -6.91
CA PRO A 227 3.62 -11.21 -6.84
C PRO A 227 4.03 -10.57 -8.18
N LYS A 228 3.26 -9.58 -8.63
CA LYS A 228 3.60 -8.82 -9.83
C LYS A 228 4.62 -7.74 -9.50
N LEU A 229 5.63 -7.57 -10.34
CA LEU A 229 6.61 -6.50 -10.21
C LEU A 229 6.29 -5.37 -11.18
N VAL A 230 5.95 -4.22 -10.62
CA VAL A 230 5.65 -2.98 -11.34
C VAL A 230 6.96 -2.26 -11.62
N ARG A 231 7.20 -1.86 -12.86
CA ARG A 231 8.41 -1.12 -13.26
C ARG A 231 8.15 0.38 -13.18
N HIS A 232 8.82 1.06 -12.27
CA HIS A 232 8.81 2.52 -12.22
C HIS A 232 10.05 3.10 -12.87
N THR A 233 9.87 4.06 -13.75
CA THR A 233 10.95 4.91 -14.21
C THR A 233 11.25 6.02 -13.21
N HIS A 234 12.44 6.62 -13.29
CA HIS A 234 12.76 7.81 -12.49
C HIS A 234 11.76 8.95 -12.74
N ALA A 235 11.34 9.16 -14.00
CA ALA A 235 10.35 10.17 -14.34
C ALA A 235 8.99 9.94 -13.64
N ASN A 236 8.54 8.67 -13.55
CA ASN A 236 7.30 8.34 -12.83
C ASN A 236 7.40 8.78 -11.36
N GLN A 237 8.50 8.45 -10.69
CA GLN A 237 8.69 8.74 -9.26
C GLN A 237 8.90 10.23 -8.99
N VAL A 238 9.70 10.91 -9.81
CA VAL A 238 9.93 12.36 -9.70
C VAL A 238 8.62 13.13 -9.94
N TYR A 239 7.82 12.72 -10.94
CA TYR A 239 6.48 13.29 -11.13
C TYR A 239 5.61 13.14 -9.88
N GLN A 240 5.60 11.94 -9.29
CA GLN A 240 4.79 11.67 -8.11
C GLN A 240 5.15 12.59 -6.93
N ALA A 241 6.44 12.73 -6.64
CA ALA A 241 6.92 13.59 -5.57
C ALA A 241 6.60 15.08 -5.84
N TRP A 242 6.85 15.54 -7.08
CA TRP A 242 6.55 16.89 -7.51
C TRP A 242 5.05 17.19 -7.42
N ALA A 243 4.20 16.32 -7.95
CA ALA A 243 2.76 16.54 -7.95
C ALA A 243 2.17 16.56 -6.53
N CYS A 244 2.62 15.67 -5.65
CA CYS A 244 2.22 15.67 -4.25
C CYS A 244 2.61 16.98 -3.55
N ASN A 245 3.86 17.44 -3.72
CA ASN A 245 4.33 18.70 -3.14
C ASN A 245 3.55 19.89 -3.67
N LEU A 246 3.28 19.93 -4.97
CA LEU A 246 2.47 20.96 -5.60
C LEU A 246 1.06 21.04 -4.99
N MET A 247 0.40 19.90 -4.87
CA MET A 247 -0.99 19.82 -4.40
C MET A 247 -1.15 20.05 -2.90
N LEU A 248 -0.21 19.55 -2.09
CA LEU A 248 -0.21 19.72 -0.64
C LEU A 248 0.42 21.04 -0.21
N LYS A 249 0.97 21.82 -1.16
CA LYS A 249 1.69 23.08 -0.90
C LYS A 249 2.75 22.88 0.19
N SER A 250 3.56 21.84 -0.01
CA SER A 250 4.57 21.41 0.95
C SER A 250 5.59 22.51 1.21
N GLN A 251 5.92 22.74 2.47
CA GLN A 251 6.85 23.80 2.87
C GLN A 251 8.20 23.19 3.28
N PRO A 252 9.32 23.88 3.03
CA PRO A 252 10.63 23.45 3.50
C PRO A 252 10.68 23.31 5.03
N ALA A 253 11.56 22.42 5.51
CA ALA A 253 11.80 22.18 6.94
C ALA A 253 10.56 21.74 7.75
N LYS A 254 9.49 21.25 7.09
CA LYS A 254 8.36 20.66 7.78
C LYS A 254 8.61 19.20 8.12
N ASN A 255 8.09 18.80 9.27
CA ASN A 255 8.17 17.42 9.73
C ASN A 255 6.97 16.62 9.26
N LEU A 256 7.19 15.35 8.97
CA LEU A 256 6.17 14.35 8.76
C LEU A 256 6.39 13.18 9.72
N LEU A 257 5.39 12.83 10.54
CA LEU A 257 5.43 11.59 11.32
C LEU A 257 5.35 10.41 10.35
N PHE A 258 6.42 9.62 10.31
CA PHE A 258 6.61 8.57 9.31
C PHE A 258 6.54 7.18 9.95
N GLY A 259 5.63 6.36 9.46
CA GLY A 259 5.47 4.97 9.90
C GLY A 259 5.01 4.02 8.80
N MET A 260 4.96 4.51 7.54
CA MET A 260 4.59 3.69 6.38
C MET A 260 5.79 2.85 5.89
N PRO A 261 5.57 1.60 5.44
CA PRO A 261 6.68 0.76 4.96
C PRO A 261 7.23 1.25 3.61
N LEU A 262 8.55 1.12 3.42
CA LEU A 262 9.24 1.51 2.18
C LEU A 262 9.02 0.53 1.01
N PHE A 263 8.53 -0.67 1.25
CA PHE A 263 8.14 -1.58 0.16
C PHE A 263 6.80 -1.21 -0.48
N HIS A 264 6.16 -0.15 0.00
CA HIS A 264 4.91 0.37 -0.54
C HIS A 264 5.12 1.78 -1.07
N VAL A 265 4.58 2.06 -2.27
CA VAL A 265 4.74 3.35 -2.96
C VAL A 265 4.23 4.56 -2.16
N GLY A 266 3.22 4.39 -1.30
CA GLY A 266 2.77 5.43 -0.38
C GLY A 266 3.85 5.85 0.62
N GLY A 267 4.63 4.88 1.14
CA GLY A 267 5.76 5.14 2.03
C GLY A 267 6.97 5.71 1.29
N SER A 268 7.41 5.03 0.24
CA SER A 268 8.64 5.40 -0.47
C SER A 268 8.51 6.64 -1.35
N LEU A 269 7.38 6.83 -2.03
CA LEU A 269 7.24 7.94 -2.99
C LEU A 269 6.44 9.11 -2.40
N THR A 270 5.18 8.86 -2.01
CA THR A 270 4.28 9.93 -1.55
C THR A 270 4.76 10.59 -0.25
N GLN A 271 5.31 9.80 0.68
CA GLN A 271 5.81 10.33 1.94
C GLN A 271 7.31 10.59 1.91
N THR A 272 8.14 9.59 1.57
CA THR A 272 9.60 9.75 1.66
C THR A 272 10.17 10.65 0.57
N LEU A 273 9.98 10.29 -0.70
CA LEU A 273 10.57 11.06 -1.81
C LEU A 273 10.02 12.49 -1.84
N ALA A 274 8.68 12.65 -1.70
CA ALA A 274 8.07 13.99 -1.70
C ALA A 274 8.60 14.85 -0.54
N THR A 275 8.66 14.34 0.69
CA THR A 275 9.19 15.10 1.84
C THR A 275 10.64 15.52 1.64
N LEU A 276 11.50 14.59 1.19
CA LEU A 276 12.92 14.90 0.99
C LEU A 276 13.16 15.88 -0.16
N THR A 277 12.39 15.81 -1.25
CA THR A 277 12.46 16.75 -2.38
C THR A 277 11.96 18.14 -2.02
N ALA A 278 11.08 18.27 -1.04
CA ALA A 278 10.65 19.55 -0.48
C ALA A 278 11.62 20.10 0.59
N GLY A 279 12.74 19.43 0.90
CA GLY A 279 13.63 19.84 1.99
C GLY A 279 13.03 19.62 3.38
N GLY A 280 12.04 18.75 3.51
CA GLY A 280 11.37 18.40 4.75
C GLY A 280 12.05 17.27 5.51
N CYS A 281 11.54 16.93 6.69
CA CYS A 281 12.10 15.94 7.60
C CYS A 281 11.11 14.81 7.88
N LEU A 282 11.57 13.57 7.78
CA LEU A 282 10.83 12.38 8.22
C LEU A 282 11.15 12.07 9.68
N VAL A 283 10.14 12.11 10.54
CA VAL A 283 10.22 11.62 11.91
C VAL A 283 9.80 10.16 11.92
N VAL A 284 10.75 9.26 11.81
CA VAL A 284 10.53 7.81 11.74
C VAL A 284 10.20 7.30 13.13
N LEU A 285 8.97 6.82 13.32
CA LEU A 285 8.41 6.51 14.65
C LEU A 285 9.06 5.31 15.32
N SER A 286 9.36 4.28 14.56
CA SER A 286 10.05 3.07 15.06
C SER A 286 10.40 2.16 13.87
N PRO A 287 11.21 1.10 14.06
CA PRO A 287 11.46 0.10 13.01
C PRO A 287 10.19 -0.56 12.44
N SER A 288 9.13 -0.66 13.25
CA SER A 288 7.83 -1.21 12.83
C SER A 288 6.83 -0.14 12.35
N GLY A 289 7.20 1.14 12.42
CA GLY A 289 6.35 2.26 12.02
C GLY A 289 5.02 2.30 12.77
N TRP A 290 3.93 2.48 12.04
CA TRP A 290 2.58 2.54 12.60
C TRP A 290 2.10 1.22 13.22
N ARG A 291 2.76 0.09 12.95
CA ARG A 291 2.45 -1.21 13.57
C ARG A 291 2.96 -1.33 15.01
N ASN A 292 3.85 -0.43 15.45
CA ASN A 292 4.20 -0.33 16.85
C ASN A 292 3.01 0.27 17.62
N PRO A 293 2.42 -0.43 18.61
CA PRO A 293 1.30 0.11 19.38
C PRO A 293 1.62 1.44 20.08
N ALA A 294 2.89 1.67 20.44
CA ALA A 294 3.33 2.93 21.04
C ALA A 294 3.18 4.11 20.07
N SER A 295 3.28 3.90 18.75
CA SER A 295 3.08 4.95 17.74
C SER A 295 1.68 5.56 17.82
N ILE A 296 0.66 4.73 18.03
CA ILE A 296 -0.72 5.19 18.20
C ILE A 296 -0.93 5.73 19.63
N LYS A 297 -0.49 4.99 20.65
CA LYS A 297 -0.66 5.40 22.04
C LYS A 297 -0.10 6.80 22.32
N ASN A 298 1.04 7.14 21.72
CA ASN A 298 1.76 8.38 21.95
C ASN A 298 1.53 9.45 20.86
N ILE A 299 0.58 9.24 19.94
CA ILE A 299 0.44 10.03 18.72
C ILE A 299 0.40 11.55 18.99
N TRP A 300 -0.38 11.98 19.96
CA TRP A 300 -0.57 13.41 20.23
C TRP A 300 0.65 14.05 20.91
N ALA A 301 1.33 13.35 21.77
CA ALA A 301 2.60 13.80 22.36
C ALA A 301 3.72 13.87 21.29
N LEU A 302 3.71 12.95 20.31
CA LEU A 302 4.62 13.01 19.16
C LEU A 302 4.29 14.18 18.24
N VAL A 303 2.99 14.47 18.00
CA VAL A 303 2.55 15.66 17.26
C VAL A 303 3.00 16.93 17.98
N GLU A 304 2.76 17.05 19.28
CA GLU A 304 3.19 18.21 20.07
C GLU A 304 4.69 18.43 20.02
N ARG A 305 5.48 17.36 20.16
CA ARG A 305 6.95 17.44 20.15
C ARG A 305 7.53 17.76 18.79
N PHE A 306 7.10 17.06 17.75
CA PHE A 306 7.73 17.15 16.43
C PHE A 306 7.03 18.11 15.47
N LYS A 307 5.88 18.66 15.84
CA LYS A 307 5.15 19.67 15.07
C LYS A 307 4.98 19.28 13.58
N PRO A 308 4.47 18.10 13.25
CA PRO A 308 4.23 17.71 11.86
C PRO A 308 3.18 18.61 11.23
N GLU A 309 3.26 18.79 9.91
CA GLU A 309 2.29 19.57 9.14
C GLU A 309 0.98 18.82 8.90
N ALA A 310 1.04 17.50 8.84
CA ALA A 310 -0.10 16.64 8.54
C ALA A 310 -0.14 15.39 9.40
N LEU A 311 -1.37 14.91 9.65
CA LEU A 311 -1.62 13.56 10.12
C LEU A 311 -1.89 12.67 8.88
N SER A 312 -0.85 12.03 8.35
CA SER A 312 -0.92 11.29 7.09
C SER A 312 -0.65 9.79 7.28
N SER A 313 -1.64 8.95 6.98
CA SER A 313 -1.50 7.49 7.04
C SER A 313 -2.65 6.76 6.34
N VAL A 314 -2.71 5.44 6.50
CA VAL A 314 -3.84 4.62 6.07
C VAL A 314 -5.07 4.85 6.98
N PRO A 315 -6.30 4.62 6.49
CA PRO A 315 -7.52 4.89 7.26
C PRO A 315 -7.60 4.19 8.61
N THR A 316 -7.01 3.00 8.75
CA THR A 316 -6.95 2.26 10.01
C THR A 316 -6.17 2.99 11.09
N VAL A 317 -5.06 3.63 10.72
CA VAL A 317 -4.25 4.46 11.63
C VAL A 317 -5.00 5.73 12.02
N LEU A 318 -5.65 6.40 11.06
CA LEU A 318 -6.47 7.58 11.33
C LEU A 318 -7.61 7.27 12.30
N ALA A 319 -8.31 6.16 12.07
CA ALA A 319 -9.39 5.71 12.98
C ALA A 319 -8.86 5.38 14.38
N ALA A 320 -7.72 4.68 14.48
CA ALA A 320 -7.10 4.35 15.77
C ALA A 320 -6.65 5.60 16.53
N SER A 321 -6.14 6.61 15.83
CA SER A 321 -5.73 7.90 16.43
C SER A 321 -6.91 8.62 17.07
N LEU A 322 -8.10 8.56 16.47
CA LEU A 322 -9.32 9.17 17.01
C LEU A 322 -9.84 8.52 18.29
N ALA A 323 -9.44 7.28 18.58
CA ALA A 323 -9.80 6.60 19.82
C ALA A 323 -9.06 7.18 21.04
N ILE A 324 -7.99 7.94 20.80
CA ILE A 324 -7.18 8.59 21.83
C ILE A 324 -7.47 10.09 21.79
N PRO A 325 -8.07 10.69 22.82
CA PRO A 325 -8.29 12.14 22.86
C PRO A 325 -6.94 12.89 22.88
N PRO A 326 -6.81 14.02 22.14
CA PRO A 326 -5.59 14.83 22.20
C PRO A 326 -5.26 15.36 23.59
N GLY A 327 -6.27 15.51 24.45
CA GLY A 327 -6.07 16.08 25.78
C GLY A 327 -5.49 17.50 25.72
N PRO A 328 -4.46 17.81 26.54
CA PRO A 328 -3.80 19.12 26.53
C PRO A 328 -2.72 19.27 25.44
N ALA A 329 -2.46 18.25 24.62
CA ALA A 329 -1.39 18.29 23.63
C ALA A 329 -1.64 19.38 22.57
N ASP A 330 -0.61 20.16 22.26
CA ASP A 330 -0.66 21.17 21.20
C ASP A 330 -0.57 20.50 19.81
N ILE A 331 -1.69 20.42 19.13
CA ILE A 331 -1.81 19.88 17.77
C ILE A 331 -1.93 20.98 16.69
N SER A 332 -1.70 22.25 17.03
CA SER A 332 -1.90 23.41 16.13
C SER A 332 -1.00 23.42 14.91
N SER A 333 0.07 22.62 14.89
CA SER A 333 0.93 22.44 13.72
C SER A 333 0.26 21.70 12.57
N LEU A 334 -0.76 20.89 12.87
CA LEU A 334 -1.48 20.12 11.86
C LEU A 334 -2.38 21.02 11.01
N ARG A 335 -2.18 20.99 9.70
CA ARG A 335 -3.01 21.72 8.73
C ARG A 335 -4.14 20.87 8.15
N PHE A 336 -3.92 19.58 8.00
CA PHE A 336 -4.87 18.62 7.44
C PHE A 336 -4.58 17.20 7.94
N ALA A 337 -5.55 16.32 7.77
CA ALA A 337 -5.35 14.88 7.77
C ALA A 337 -5.36 14.37 6.34
N ALA A 338 -4.51 13.40 6.02
CA ALA A 338 -4.48 12.78 4.69
C ALA A 338 -4.48 11.26 4.80
N GLY A 339 -5.22 10.62 3.91
CA GLY A 339 -5.27 9.16 3.90
C GLY A 339 -5.59 8.58 2.52
N GLY A 340 -5.16 7.35 2.33
CA GLY A 340 -5.40 6.61 1.10
C GLY A 340 -4.95 5.16 1.17
N GLY A 341 -4.94 4.52 0.00
CA GLY A 341 -4.64 3.10 -0.11
C GLY A 341 -5.84 2.19 0.15
N SER A 342 -6.86 2.67 0.85
CA SER A 342 -8.23 2.18 0.91
C SER A 342 -9.14 3.37 1.20
N ALA A 343 -10.45 3.24 0.97
CA ALA A 343 -11.39 4.30 1.26
C ALA A 343 -11.34 4.70 2.75
N ILE A 344 -11.42 6.00 3.02
CA ILE A 344 -11.63 6.50 4.37
C ILE A 344 -13.13 6.41 4.65
N PRO A 345 -13.58 5.64 5.64
CA PRO A 345 -14.99 5.64 6.01
C PRO A 345 -15.47 7.07 6.29
N VAL A 346 -16.59 7.48 5.72
CA VAL A 346 -17.13 8.84 5.87
C VAL A 346 -17.29 9.23 7.33
N ALA A 347 -17.66 8.26 8.18
CA ALA A 347 -17.76 8.46 9.63
C ALA A 347 -16.41 8.82 10.28
N VAL A 348 -15.30 8.22 9.82
CA VAL A 348 -13.94 8.54 10.29
C VAL A 348 -13.55 9.93 9.82
N GLY A 349 -13.79 10.27 8.55
CA GLY A 349 -13.52 11.60 8.01
C GLY A 349 -14.26 12.69 8.79
N ARG A 350 -15.56 12.54 9.02
CA ARG A 350 -16.36 13.47 9.85
C ARG A 350 -15.83 13.59 11.28
N ALA A 351 -15.45 12.47 11.89
CA ALA A 351 -14.90 12.51 13.25
C ALA A 351 -13.55 13.27 13.32
N ILE A 352 -12.72 13.23 12.26
CA ILE A 352 -11.50 14.04 12.15
C ILE A 352 -11.89 15.53 12.07
N GLU A 353 -12.81 15.91 11.18
CA GLU A 353 -13.25 17.29 11.03
C GLU A 353 -13.87 17.83 12.32
N ASP A 354 -14.73 17.03 12.98
CA ASP A 354 -15.44 17.45 14.19
C ASP A 354 -14.55 17.55 15.42
N LYS A 355 -13.67 16.57 15.65
CA LYS A 355 -12.86 16.46 16.87
C LYS A 355 -11.54 17.20 16.77
N LEU A 356 -10.87 17.11 15.60
CA LEU A 356 -9.53 17.68 15.40
C LEU A 356 -9.57 19.00 14.65
N LYS A 357 -10.71 19.36 14.05
CA LYS A 357 -10.89 20.57 13.21
C LYS A 357 -9.91 20.61 12.01
N LEU A 358 -9.62 19.45 11.45
CA LEU A 358 -8.74 19.29 10.31
C LEU A 358 -9.55 18.88 9.07
N PRO A 359 -9.32 19.52 7.91
CA PRO A 359 -9.84 19.00 6.64
C PRO A 359 -9.21 17.65 6.33
N VAL A 360 -9.96 16.77 5.65
CA VAL A 360 -9.51 15.42 5.29
C VAL A 360 -9.23 15.34 3.81
N ILE A 361 -7.96 15.15 3.44
CA ILE A 361 -7.52 14.96 2.06
C ILE A 361 -7.47 13.47 1.78
N GLU A 362 -8.46 12.98 1.02
CA GLU A 362 -8.45 11.60 0.55
C GLU A 362 -7.68 11.50 -0.77
N VAL A 363 -6.82 10.48 -0.88
CA VAL A 363 -6.00 10.23 -2.06
C VAL A 363 -6.29 8.83 -2.61
N TYR A 364 -6.31 8.70 -3.92
CA TYR A 364 -6.49 7.44 -4.61
C TYR A 364 -5.42 7.23 -5.67
N GLY A 365 -5.02 5.99 -5.80
CA GLY A 365 -4.06 5.51 -6.78
C GLY A 365 -3.58 4.11 -6.42
N MET A 366 -2.62 3.63 -7.16
CA MET A 366 -2.12 2.27 -7.06
C MET A 366 -0.62 2.23 -7.37
N THR A 367 0.01 1.08 -7.18
CA THR A 367 1.43 0.94 -7.50
C THR A 367 1.69 1.27 -8.97
N GLU A 368 0.79 0.89 -9.85
CA GLU A 368 0.85 1.10 -11.30
C GLU A 368 0.69 2.57 -11.73
N THR A 369 0.24 3.45 -10.82
CA THR A 369 0.22 4.91 -11.02
C THR A 369 1.28 5.63 -10.17
N SER A 370 2.30 4.91 -9.71
CA SER A 370 3.38 5.41 -8.85
C SER A 370 2.89 6.03 -7.54
N SER A 371 1.78 5.60 -7.03
CA SER A 371 1.05 5.95 -5.80
C SER A 371 -0.19 6.78 -6.06
N VAL A 372 -0.17 8.10 -5.86
CA VAL A 372 -1.34 8.98 -5.96
C VAL A 372 -1.62 9.34 -7.42
N HIS A 373 -2.88 9.21 -7.84
CA HIS A 373 -3.34 9.65 -9.15
C HIS A 373 -4.43 10.72 -9.06
N THR A 374 -5.26 10.66 -8.01
CA THR A 374 -6.25 11.68 -7.68
C THR A 374 -6.15 12.07 -6.21
N MET A 375 -6.54 13.29 -5.88
CA MET A 375 -6.66 13.75 -4.50
C MET A 375 -7.66 14.90 -4.37
N ALA A 376 -8.16 15.11 -3.14
CA ALA A 376 -8.93 16.30 -2.84
C ALA A 376 -8.01 17.53 -2.90
N TYR A 377 -8.42 18.57 -3.63
CA TYR A 377 -7.66 19.81 -3.78
C TYR A 377 -7.93 20.74 -2.60
N ALA A 378 -6.87 21.24 -1.97
CA ALA A 378 -6.98 22.16 -0.83
C ALA A 378 -7.65 23.51 -1.21
N ASP A 379 -7.62 23.88 -2.48
CA ASP A 379 -8.21 25.13 -3.00
C ASP A 379 -9.69 24.98 -3.39
N ARG A 380 -10.30 23.80 -3.18
CA ARG A 380 -11.70 23.51 -3.50
C ARG A 380 -12.44 22.94 -2.27
N PRO A 381 -13.77 23.05 -2.24
CA PRO A 381 -14.53 22.38 -1.20
C PRO A 381 -14.29 20.85 -1.20
N ILE A 382 -13.79 20.33 -0.08
CA ILE A 382 -13.53 18.92 0.09
C ILE A 382 -14.88 18.20 0.32
N ARG A 383 -15.08 17.09 -0.37
CA ARG A 383 -16.25 16.22 -0.20
C ARG A 383 -15.80 14.86 0.31
N LEU A 384 -16.11 14.57 1.56
CA LEU A 384 -15.80 13.27 2.18
C LEU A 384 -16.41 12.11 1.38
N GLY A 385 -15.60 11.07 1.16
CA GLY A 385 -15.95 9.91 0.35
C GLY A 385 -15.61 10.05 -1.13
N SER A 386 -15.29 11.27 -1.60
CA SER A 386 -14.67 11.47 -2.91
C SER A 386 -13.16 11.45 -2.80
N VAL A 387 -12.50 10.77 -3.73
CA VAL A 387 -11.04 10.77 -3.87
C VAL A 387 -10.52 11.94 -4.72
N GLY A 388 -11.35 12.97 -4.92
CA GLY A 388 -11.00 14.23 -5.53
C GLY A 388 -10.84 14.20 -7.05
N LEU A 389 -9.90 14.98 -7.54
CA LEU A 389 -9.62 15.21 -8.97
C LEU A 389 -8.26 14.62 -9.36
N PRO A 390 -8.05 14.33 -10.65
CA PRO A 390 -6.74 13.93 -11.16
C PRO A 390 -5.66 14.96 -10.83
N LEU A 391 -4.46 14.49 -10.49
CA LEU A 391 -3.28 15.35 -10.37
C LEU A 391 -3.02 16.09 -11.71
N PRO A 392 -2.39 17.26 -11.71
CA PRO A 392 -2.03 17.95 -12.95
C PRO A 392 -1.27 17.04 -13.93
N TYR A 393 -1.60 17.10 -15.21
CA TYR A 393 -1.15 16.22 -16.31
C TYR A 393 -1.65 14.77 -16.24
N SER A 394 -2.41 14.38 -15.21
CA SER A 394 -3.08 13.09 -15.11
C SER A 394 -4.52 13.17 -15.61
N ARG A 395 -5.07 12.03 -16.01
CA ARG A 395 -6.44 11.91 -16.53
C ARG A 395 -7.10 10.67 -15.96
N VAL A 396 -8.39 10.78 -15.72
CA VAL A 396 -9.28 9.68 -15.32
C VAL A 396 -10.45 9.60 -16.29
N ARG A 397 -10.84 8.40 -16.66
CA ARG A 397 -12.08 8.10 -17.38
C ARG A 397 -12.81 7.00 -16.66
N ILE A 398 -14.14 7.05 -16.75
CA ILE A 398 -15.01 5.96 -16.32
C ILE A 398 -15.59 5.35 -17.60
N VAL A 399 -15.40 4.04 -17.77
CA VAL A 399 -15.73 3.38 -19.04
C VAL A 399 -16.50 2.09 -18.84
N LYS A 400 -17.23 1.70 -19.90
CA LYS A 400 -17.70 0.33 -20.07
C LYS A 400 -16.70 -0.43 -20.91
N LEU A 401 -16.44 -1.66 -20.48
CA LEU A 401 -15.59 -2.62 -21.22
C LEU A 401 -16.49 -3.75 -21.71
N ASP A 402 -16.17 -4.26 -22.90
CA ASP A 402 -16.80 -5.47 -23.44
C ASP A 402 -16.28 -6.75 -22.72
N ALA A 403 -16.79 -7.90 -23.14
CA ALA A 403 -16.41 -9.19 -22.55
C ALA A 403 -14.92 -9.54 -22.74
N ASP A 404 -14.25 -8.95 -23.73
CA ASP A 404 -12.83 -9.11 -24.01
C ASP A 404 -11.96 -8.08 -23.27
N GLY A 405 -12.58 -7.17 -22.49
CA GLY A 405 -11.91 -6.10 -21.76
C GLY A 405 -11.51 -4.90 -22.62
N LYS A 406 -12.07 -4.75 -23.82
CA LYS A 406 -11.83 -3.61 -24.69
C LYS A 406 -12.81 -2.48 -24.39
N LEU A 407 -12.38 -1.26 -24.69
CA LEU A 407 -13.21 -0.07 -24.52
C LEU A 407 -14.48 -0.17 -25.40
N GLU A 408 -15.63 -0.14 -24.77
CA GLU A 408 -16.93 -0.05 -25.44
C GLU A 408 -17.36 1.41 -25.59
N ARG A 409 -17.40 2.15 -24.47
CA ARG A 409 -17.73 3.58 -24.42
C ARG A 409 -17.32 4.24 -23.11
N ASP A 410 -17.31 5.56 -23.10
CA ASP A 410 -17.30 6.34 -21.86
C ASP A 410 -18.65 6.25 -21.14
N CYS A 411 -18.61 6.29 -19.81
CA CYS A 411 -19.80 6.41 -18.98
C CYS A 411 -20.28 7.87 -18.94
N ALA A 412 -21.60 8.05 -18.76
CA ALA A 412 -22.17 9.35 -18.47
C ALA A 412 -21.83 9.81 -17.06
N THR A 413 -22.06 11.10 -16.76
CA THR A 413 -21.97 11.64 -15.39
C THR A 413 -22.82 10.80 -14.43
N ASP A 414 -22.27 10.46 -13.28
CA ASP A 414 -22.86 9.60 -12.25
C ASP A 414 -23.08 8.13 -12.66
N GLU A 415 -22.74 7.74 -13.89
CA GLU A 415 -22.79 6.34 -14.29
C GLU A 415 -21.58 5.59 -13.78
N ILE A 416 -21.79 4.47 -13.07
CA ILE A 416 -20.73 3.61 -12.56
C ILE A 416 -20.11 2.79 -13.71
N GLY A 417 -18.79 2.77 -13.78
CA GLY A 417 -18.02 1.96 -14.71
C GLY A 417 -16.62 1.65 -14.19
N VAL A 418 -15.78 1.10 -15.04
CA VAL A 418 -14.37 0.80 -14.71
C VAL A 418 -13.57 2.10 -14.73
N VAL A 419 -12.79 2.31 -13.68
CA VAL A 419 -11.86 3.45 -13.59
C VAL A 419 -10.60 3.15 -14.38
N ILE A 420 -10.32 3.95 -15.40
CA ILE A 420 -9.05 3.90 -16.14
C ILE A 420 -8.29 5.21 -16.00
N MET A 421 -6.96 5.11 -15.96
CA MET A 421 -6.09 6.24 -15.60
C MET A 421 -4.93 6.38 -16.59
N ALA A 422 -4.55 7.61 -16.91
CA ALA A 422 -3.40 7.93 -17.76
C ALA A 422 -2.66 9.17 -17.24
N GLY A 423 -1.36 9.26 -17.45
CA GLY A 423 -0.55 10.42 -17.04
C GLY A 423 0.90 10.05 -16.77
N PRO A 424 1.73 11.03 -16.39
CA PRO A 424 3.18 10.82 -16.20
C PRO A 424 3.54 9.85 -15.08
N GLY A 425 2.65 9.66 -14.09
CA GLY A 425 2.84 8.67 -13.01
C GLY A 425 2.50 7.24 -13.40
N VAL A 426 1.88 7.00 -14.56
CA VAL A 426 1.48 5.65 -15.01
C VAL A 426 2.69 4.87 -15.49
N PHE A 427 2.82 3.65 -15.02
CA PHE A 427 3.92 2.74 -15.35
C PHE A 427 3.91 2.28 -16.81
N GLY A 428 5.07 1.81 -17.29
CA GLY A 428 5.19 1.25 -18.63
C GLY A 428 4.88 -0.26 -18.74
N GLY A 429 4.33 -0.86 -17.68
CA GLY A 429 3.99 -2.29 -17.63
C GLY A 429 4.76 -3.08 -16.57
N TYR A 430 4.32 -4.31 -16.33
CA TYR A 430 4.95 -5.23 -15.38
C TYR A 430 6.25 -5.82 -15.94
N LEU A 431 7.14 -6.27 -15.04
CA LEU A 431 8.39 -6.93 -15.41
C LEU A 431 8.12 -8.22 -16.20
N ASN A 432 7.18 -9.03 -15.76
CA ASN A 432 6.69 -10.17 -16.54
C ASN A 432 5.58 -9.71 -17.49
N GLU A 433 5.86 -9.73 -18.79
CA GLU A 433 4.95 -9.26 -19.85
C GLU A 433 3.62 -9.99 -19.88
N ALA A 434 3.57 -11.26 -19.44
CA ALA A 434 2.31 -11.99 -19.34
C ALA A 434 1.29 -11.31 -18.41
N HIS A 435 1.75 -10.54 -17.43
CA HIS A 435 0.90 -9.77 -16.52
C HIS A 435 0.31 -8.51 -17.15
N ASN A 436 0.80 -8.09 -18.31
CA ASN A 436 0.29 -6.91 -19.03
C ASN A 436 -1.04 -7.18 -19.73
N LYS A 437 -1.43 -8.44 -19.89
CA LYS A 437 -2.74 -8.78 -20.48
C LYS A 437 -3.87 -8.21 -19.61
N GLY A 438 -4.65 -7.31 -20.21
CA GLY A 438 -5.76 -6.62 -19.54
C GLY A 438 -5.33 -5.53 -18.53
N ALA A 439 -4.03 -5.24 -18.41
CA ALA A 439 -3.54 -4.16 -17.57
C ALA A 439 -3.78 -2.76 -18.18
N PHE A 440 -3.91 -2.71 -19.50
CA PHE A 440 -4.15 -1.46 -20.22
C PHE A 440 -5.40 -1.56 -21.09
N VAL A 441 -6.10 -0.45 -21.19
CA VAL A 441 -7.23 -0.22 -22.10
C VAL A 441 -6.77 0.83 -23.12
N ASP A 442 -7.11 0.63 -24.39
CA ASP A 442 -6.81 1.57 -25.48
C ASP A 442 -5.31 1.99 -25.53
N GLY A 443 -4.42 1.03 -25.26
CA GLY A 443 -2.97 1.12 -25.39
C GLY A 443 -2.22 1.77 -24.23
N HIS A 444 -2.76 2.80 -23.58
CA HIS A 444 -2.02 3.57 -22.56
C HIS A 444 -2.79 3.91 -21.27
N TRP A 445 -4.09 3.59 -21.23
CA TRP A 445 -4.88 3.78 -20.01
C TRP A 445 -4.75 2.56 -19.11
N VAL A 446 -4.17 2.74 -17.94
CA VAL A 446 -4.11 1.63 -16.98
C VAL A 446 -5.51 1.31 -16.46
N ASN A 447 -5.86 0.02 -16.49
CA ASN A 447 -7.08 -0.52 -15.91
C ASN A 447 -6.86 -0.72 -14.40
N SER A 448 -7.54 0.06 -13.58
CA SER A 448 -7.38 -0.03 -12.13
C SER A 448 -7.96 -1.32 -11.52
N GLY A 449 -8.96 -1.90 -12.20
CA GLY A 449 -9.78 -2.97 -11.64
C GLY A 449 -10.75 -2.48 -10.55
N ASP A 450 -10.84 -1.16 -10.36
CA ASP A 450 -11.79 -0.50 -9.46
C ASP A 450 -12.99 0.03 -10.26
N LEU A 451 -14.14 0.11 -9.60
CA LEU A 451 -15.35 0.72 -10.11
C LEU A 451 -15.53 2.10 -9.50
N GLY A 452 -16.05 3.03 -10.29
CA GLY A 452 -16.30 4.38 -9.84
C GLY A 452 -17.20 5.17 -10.78
N ARG A 453 -17.47 6.41 -10.40
CA ARG A 453 -18.19 7.39 -11.21
C ARG A 453 -17.54 8.77 -11.09
N LEU A 454 -17.71 9.59 -12.10
CA LEU A 454 -17.42 11.02 -12.02
C LEU A 454 -18.75 11.76 -11.81
N ASP A 455 -18.78 12.68 -10.84
CA ASP A 455 -19.95 13.55 -10.65
C ASP A 455 -19.90 14.76 -11.60
N HIS A 456 -20.89 15.66 -11.47
CA HIS A 456 -21.01 16.85 -12.31
C HIS A 456 -19.90 17.88 -12.10
N ASP A 457 -19.18 17.82 -10.97
CA ASP A 457 -17.98 18.64 -10.68
C ASP A 457 -16.69 17.94 -11.11
N GLY A 458 -16.78 16.76 -11.74
CA GLY A 458 -15.64 15.95 -12.16
C GLY A 458 -14.93 15.20 -11.03
N LEU A 459 -15.47 15.21 -9.80
CA LEU A 459 -14.92 14.48 -8.68
C LEU A 459 -15.07 12.97 -8.87
N LEU A 460 -14.00 12.23 -8.59
CA LEU A 460 -14.02 10.77 -8.64
C LEU A 460 -14.56 10.19 -7.33
N TRP A 461 -15.50 9.28 -7.47
CA TRP A 461 -16.07 8.47 -6.40
C TRP A 461 -15.78 7.01 -6.68
N ILE A 462 -14.98 6.37 -5.82
CA ILE A 462 -14.74 4.92 -5.92
C ILE A 462 -15.91 4.21 -5.25
N THR A 463 -16.53 3.30 -5.99
CA THR A 463 -17.70 2.54 -5.50
C THR A 463 -17.33 1.10 -5.12
N GLY A 464 -16.10 0.67 -5.39
CA GLY A 464 -15.61 -0.65 -4.96
C GLY A 464 -14.60 -1.24 -5.92
N ARG A 465 -14.22 -2.49 -5.67
CA ARG A 465 -13.41 -3.28 -6.60
C ARG A 465 -14.29 -4.26 -7.35
N ALA A 466 -14.08 -4.38 -8.65
CA ALA A 466 -14.79 -5.38 -9.46
C ALA A 466 -14.67 -6.81 -8.87
N LYS A 467 -13.52 -7.12 -8.25
CA LYS A 467 -13.24 -8.41 -7.60
C LYS A 467 -13.85 -8.56 -6.19
N ASP A 468 -14.26 -7.46 -5.57
CA ASP A 468 -14.77 -7.45 -4.19
C ASP A 468 -16.29 -7.37 -4.14
N LEU A 469 -16.94 -7.13 -5.29
CA LEU A 469 -18.40 -7.19 -5.39
C LEU A 469 -18.91 -8.54 -4.92
N VAL A 470 -19.99 -8.51 -4.15
CA VAL A 470 -20.72 -9.72 -3.78
C VAL A 470 -21.76 -9.98 -4.88
N ILE A 471 -21.62 -11.11 -5.58
CA ILE A 471 -22.48 -11.44 -6.73
C ILE A 471 -23.64 -12.31 -6.26
N ARG A 472 -24.74 -11.66 -5.92
CA ARG A 472 -25.96 -12.32 -5.42
C ARG A 472 -27.00 -12.49 -6.52
N GLY A 473 -27.15 -13.70 -7.07
CA GLY A 473 -28.13 -13.97 -8.11
C GLY A 473 -27.98 -13.12 -9.37
N GLY A 474 -26.73 -12.76 -9.73
CA GLY A 474 -26.42 -11.87 -10.85
C GLY A 474 -26.49 -10.37 -10.51
N HIS A 475 -26.87 -10.01 -9.29
CA HIS A 475 -26.86 -8.65 -8.79
C HIS A 475 -25.52 -8.34 -8.09
N ASN A 476 -24.85 -7.28 -8.50
CA ASN A 476 -23.58 -6.84 -7.96
C ASN A 476 -23.79 -5.92 -6.76
N ILE A 477 -23.47 -6.39 -5.57
CA ILE A 477 -23.56 -5.63 -4.33
C ILE A 477 -22.19 -5.07 -3.97
N ASP A 478 -22.09 -3.75 -3.83
CA ASP A 478 -20.89 -3.09 -3.35
C ASP A 478 -20.79 -3.21 -1.82
N PRO A 479 -19.68 -3.76 -1.28
CA PRO A 479 -19.45 -3.84 0.16
C PRO A 479 -19.32 -2.50 0.87
N ALA A 480 -18.77 -1.47 0.22
CA ALA A 480 -18.38 -0.22 0.88
C ALA A 480 -19.53 0.52 1.58
N PRO A 481 -20.73 0.69 1.00
CA PRO A 481 -21.84 1.33 1.70
C PRO A 481 -22.28 0.58 2.95
N ILE A 482 -22.16 -0.76 2.94
CA ILE A 482 -22.51 -1.60 4.09
C ILE A 482 -21.46 -1.45 5.19
N GLU A 483 -20.18 -1.45 4.81
CA GLU A 483 -19.05 -1.21 5.70
C GLU A 483 -19.16 0.15 6.39
N ASP A 484 -19.54 1.20 5.67
CA ASP A 484 -19.78 2.54 6.22
C ASP A 484 -20.91 2.55 7.26
N ILE A 485 -21.99 1.82 7.00
CA ILE A 485 -23.10 1.67 7.97
C ILE A 485 -22.61 0.96 9.24
N MET A 486 -21.79 -0.08 9.09
CA MET A 486 -21.21 -0.82 10.22
C MET A 486 -20.26 0.06 11.03
N PHE A 487 -19.43 0.89 10.38
CA PHE A 487 -18.53 1.83 11.05
C PHE A 487 -19.25 2.92 11.84
N GLN A 488 -20.50 3.26 11.49
CA GLN A 488 -21.31 4.23 12.25
C GLN A 488 -21.74 3.70 13.62
N HIS A 489 -21.65 2.39 13.85
CA HIS A 489 -21.99 1.82 15.16
C HIS A 489 -20.95 2.21 16.21
N PRO A 490 -21.34 2.74 17.40
CA PRO A 490 -20.41 3.26 18.40
C PRO A 490 -19.34 2.27 18.87
N ALA A 491 -19.71 0.99 18.95
CA ALA A 491 -18.82 -0.09 19.41
C ALA A 491 -17.86 -0.60 18.34
N VAL A 492 -18.05 -0.29 17.05
CA VAL A 492 -17.26 -0.86 15.95
C VAL A 492 -15.96 -0.07 15.75
N GLY A 493 -14.84 -0.77 15.76
CA GLY A 493 -13.51 -0.25 15.45
C GLY A 493 -13.07 -0.52 14.02
N PHE A 494 -13.37 -1.72 13.49
CA PHE A 494 -13.14 -2.12 12.10
C PHE A 494 -14.36 -2.85 11.56
N ALA A 495 -14.62 -2.67 10.26
CA ALA A 495 -15.66 -3.39 9.55
C ALA A 495 -15.18 -3.80 8.16
N ALA A 496 -15.65 -4.95 7.70
CA ALA A 496 -15.47 -5.42 6.34
C ALA A 496 -16.65 -6.29 5.93
N VAL A 497 -17.00 -6.24 4.63
CA VAL A 497 -18.04 -7.08 4.04
C VAL A 497 -17.44 -7.88 2.90
N VAL A 498 -17.76 -9.17 2.86
CA VAL A 498 -17.32 -10.10 1.80
C VAL A 498 -18.48 -10.99 1.37
N GLY A 499 -18.36 -11.58 0.18
CA GLY A 499 -19.26 -12.64 -0.26
C GLY A 499 -18.95 -13.96 0.45
N GLN A 500 -19.94 -14.59 1.05
CA GLN A 500 -19.88 -16.00 1.42
C GLN A 500 -20.52 -16.84 0.32
N PRO A 501 -20.03 -18.04 0.03
CA PRO A 501 -20.63 -18.93 -0.97
C PRO A 501 -22.07 -19.30 -0.61
N ASP A 502 -22.94 -19.32 -1.61
CA ASP A 502 -24.31 -19.78 -1.49
C ASP A 502 -24.69 -20.64 -2.70
N ALA A 503 -25.30 -21.81 -2.45
CA ALA A 503 -25.61 -22.79 -3.50
C ALA A 503 -26.66 -22.29 -4.51
N TYR A 504 -27.51 -21.33 -4.13
CA TYR A 504 -28.59 -20.81 -4.98
C TYR A 504 -28.29 -19.42 -5.53
N ALA A 505 -27.82 -18.52 -4.68
CA ALA A 505 -27.58 -17.13 -5.05
C ALA A 505 -26.15 -16.87 -5.59
N GLY A 506 -25.26 -17.86 -5.56
CA GLY A 506 -23.84 -17.71 -5.84
C GLY A 506 -23.09 -17.17 -4.63
N GLU A 507 -23.39 -15.94 -4.21
CA GLU A 507 -22.83 -15.33 -3.00
C GLU A 507 -23.91 -14.59 -2.20
N LEU A 508 -23.69 -14.50 -0.88
CA LEU A 508 -24.46 -13.65 0.04
C LEU A 508 -23.50 -12.75 0.80
N PRO A 509 -23.86 -11.47 1.06
CA PRO A 509 -23.01 -10.60 1.85
C PRO A 509 -22.96 -11.05 3.31
N VAL A 510 -21.75 -11.11 3.88
CA VAL A 510 -21.48 -11.34 5.29
C VAL A 510 -20.57 -10.23 5.83
N GLY A 511 -20.92 -9.67 6.98
CA GLY A 511 -20.13 -8.64 7.66
C GLY A 511 -19.17 -9.23 8.67
N TYR A 512 -17.99 -8.63 8.79
CA TYR A 512 -17.02 -8.88 9.86
C TYR A 512 -16.75 -7.56 10.59
N VAL A 513 -16.72 -7.61 11.92
CA VAL A 513 -16.41 -6.43 12.74
C VAL A 513 -15.39 -6.77 13.81
N GLN A 514 -14.48 -5.84 14.03
CA GLN A 514 -13.68 -5.80 15.26
C GLN A 514 -14.22 -4.67 16.14
N LEU A 515 -14.56 -5.01 17.39
CA LEU A 515 -15.03 -4.02 18.33
C LEU A 515 -13.88 -3.16 18.85
N LYS A 516 -14.21 -1.95 19.29
CA LYS A 516 -13.28 -1.09 20.01
C LYS A 516 -12.85 -1.74 21.33
N PRO A 517 -11.63 -1.48 21.83
CA PRO A 517 -11.20 -2.02 23.11
C PRO A 517 -12.19 -1.71 24.24
N GLY A 518 -12.64 -2.76 24.93
CA GLY A 518 -13.59 -2.64 26.03
C GLY A 518 -15.06 -2.48 25.64
N ALA A 519 -15.36 -2.41 24.33
CA ALA A 519 -16.74 -2.38 23.87
C ALA A 519 -17.35 -3.77 23.82
N SER A 520 -18.67 -3.86 24.04
CA SER A 520 -19.48 -5.06 23.87
C SER A 520 -20.76 -4.71 23.12
N VAL A 521 -21.35 -5.70 22.50
CA VAL A 521 -22.64 -5.60 21.80
C VAL A 521 -23.51 -6.79 22.20
N GLU A 522 -24.82 -6.58 22.25
CA GLU A 522 -25.77 -7.65 22.48
C GLU A 522 -25.92 -8.56 21.24
N PRO A 523 -26.24 -9.84 21.41
CA PRO A 523 -26.51 -10.73 20.27
C PRO A 523 -27.59 -10.16 19.35
N GLY A 524 -27.27 -10.04 18.04
CA GLY A 524 -28.17 -9.52 17.02
C GLY A 524 -28.26 -7.98 16.92
N GLU A 525 -27.56 -7.24 17.79
CA GLU A 525 -27.55 -5.77 17.77
C GLU A 525 -26.95 -5.23 16.47
N LEU A 526 -25.83 -5.76 16.04
CA LEU A 526 -25.14 -5.34 14.82
C LEU A 526 -25.94 -5.69 13.56
N GLU A 527 -26.54 -6.86 13.51
CA GLU A 527 -27.41 -7.26 12.41
C GLU A 527 -28.65 -6.36 12.32
N ALA A 528 -29.28 -6.00 13.46
CA ALA A 528 -30.40 -5.07 13.49
C ALA A 528 -29.97 -3.69 13.03
N TRP A 529 -28.83 -3.18 13.53
CA TRP A 529 -28.27 -1.89 13.14
C TRP A 529 -28.09 -1.76 11.63
N VAL A 530 -27.45 -2.77 11.01
CA VAL A 530 -27.17 -2.78 9.57
C VAL A 530 -28.45 -2.92 8.77
N ARG A 531 -29.35 -3.82 9.18
CA ARG A 531 -30.64 -4.06 8.50
C ARG A 531 -31.52 -2.83 8.44
N GLU A 532 -31.59 -2.06 9.52
CA GLU A 532 -32.40 -0.85 9.59
C GLU A 532 -31.87 0.28 8.69
N ARG A 533 -30.57 0.30 8.43
CA ARG A 533 -29.90 1.40 7.76
C ARG A 533 -29.47 1.10 6.33
N THR A 534 -29.49 -0.18 5.92
CA THR A 534 -29.17 -0.59 4.56
C THR A 534 -30.40 -0.43 3.66
N PRO A 535 -30.40 0.55 2.71
CA PRO A 535 -31.57 0.83 1.88
C PRO A 535 -31.98 -0.34 0.99
N GLU A 536 -30.97 -1.07 0.49
CA GLU A 536 -31.17 -2.18 -0.42
C GLU A 536 -31.27 -3.50 0.35
N ARG A 537 -32.43 -4.15 0.27
CA ARG A 537 -32.68 -5.41 1.00
C ARG A 537 -31.72 -6.54 0.62
N ALA A 538 -31.30 -6.61 -0.65
CA ALA A 538 -30.37 -7.63 -1.13
C ALA A 538 -28.96 -7.46 -0.56
N ALA A 539 -28.59 -6.23 -0.21
CA ALA A 539 -27.29 -5.87 0.34
C ALA A 539 -27.17 -6.07 1.85
N VAL A 540 -28.28 -6.34 2.55
CA VAL A 540 -28.25 -6.61 4.00
C VAL A 540 -27.44 -7.90 4.25
N PRO A 541 -26.36 -7.87 5.05
CA PRO A 541 -25.59 -9.05 5.40
C PRO A 541 -26.44 -10.11 6.08
N VAL A 542 -26.25 -11.36 5.69
CA VAL A 542 -26.97 -12.49 6.31
C VAL A 542 -26.52 -12.73 7.74
N GLN A 543 -25.30 -12.28 8.09
CA GLN A 543 -24.74 -12.35 9.43
C GLN A 543 -23.68 -11.25 9.59
N VAL A 544 -23.47 -10.77 10.82
CA VAL A 544 -22.35 -9.92 11.23
C VAL A 544 -21.52 -10.66 12.26
N ILE A 545 -20.28 -10.96 11.93
CA ILE A 545 -19.38 -11.84 12.70
C ILE A 545 -18.34 -10.98 13.44
N PRO A 546 -18.32 -10.99 14.76
CA PRO A 546 -17.21 -10.41 15.51
C PRO A 546 -15.91 -11.20 15.27
N ILE A 547 -14.82 -10.47 15.02
CA ILE A 547 -13.47 -11.02 14.84
C ILE A 547 -12.44 -10.16 15.58
N ASP A 548 -11.46 -10.79 16.22
CA ASP A 548 -10.37 -10.08 16.90
C ASP A 548 -9.08 -10.94 16.86
N PRO A 549 -8.01 -10.43 16.24
CA PRO A 549 -7.93 -9.17 15.50
C PRO A 549 -8.52 -9.26 14.07
N MET A 550 -8.90 -8.12 13.50
CA MET A 550 -9.22 -8.00 12.06
C MET A 550 -7.95 -8.34 11.26
N PRO A 551 -8.01 -9.24 10.26
CA PRO A 551 -6.85 -9.54 9.44
C PRO A 551 -6.46 -8.32 8.60
N LEU A 552 -5.19 -7.91 8.71
CA LEU A 552 -4.63 -6.76 8.00
C LEU A 552 -3.45 -7.17 7.11
N THR A 553 -3.28 -6.46 6.01
CA THR A 553 -2.09 -6.56 5.17
C THR A 553 -0.88 -5.93 5.86
N GLY A 554 0.33 -6.16 5.33
CA GLY A 554 1.56 -5.52 5.83
C GLY A 554 1.54 -3.99 5.84
N VAL A 555 0.62 -3.38 5.09
CA VAL A 555 0.41 -1.92 5.03
C VAL A 555 -0.80 -1.46 5.86
N GLY A 556 -1.42 -2.36 6.65
CA GLY A 556 -2.53 -2.00 7.55
C GLY A 556 -3.91 -1.93 6.90
N LYS A 557 -4.10 -2.46 5.69
CA LYS A 557 -5.42 -2.58 5.04
C LYS A 557 -6.09 -3.88 5.45
N VAL A 558 -7.43 -3.91 5.52
CA VAL A 558 -8.17 -5.16 5.76
C VAL A 558 -7.85 -6.19 4.66
N PHE A 559 -7.48 -7.38 5.08
CA PHE A 559 -7.14 -8.48 4.18
C PHE A 559 -8.40 -9.34 3.89
N LYS A 560 -9.26 -8.82 3.02
CA LYS A 560 -10.54 -9.46 2.64
C LYS A 560 -10.42 -10.92 2.16
N PRO A 561 -9.36 -11.36 1.47
CA PRO A 561 -9.23 -12.78 1.12
C PRO A 561 -9.33 -13.73 2.31
N GLN A 562 -8.70 -13.41 3.43
CA GLN A 562 -8.78 -14.25 4.64
C GLN A 562 -10.22 -14.31 5.19
N LEU A 563 -10.96 -13.19 5.13
CA LEU A 563 -12.36 -13.16 5.53
C LEU A 563 -13.24 -14.01 4.60
N ARG A 564 -12.97 -14.01 3.29
CA ARG A 564 -13.67 -14.89 2.34
C ARG A 564 -13.38 -16.37 2.60
N TRP A 565 -12.12 -16.71 2.94
CA TRP A 565 -11.77 -18.10 3.30
C TRP A 565 -12.47 -18.53 4.59
N ASP A 566 -12.55 -17.68 5.60
CA ASP A 566 -13.29 -17.95 6.83
C ASP A 566 -14.79 -18.12 6.54
N ALA A 567 -15.40 -17.22 5.78
CA ALA A 567 -16.80 -17.29 5.39
C ALA A 567 -17.12 -18.59 4.64
N ALA A 568 -16.28 -18.98 3.67
CA ALA A 568 -16.44 -20.22 2.93
C ALA A 568 -16.23 -21.45 3.81
N THR A 569 -15.25 -21.42 4.71
CA THR A 569 -15.00 -22.51 5.67
C THR A 569 -16.20 -22.74 6.58
N ARG A 570 -16.86 -21.68 7.05
CA ARG A 570 -18.08 -21.75 7.86
C ARG A 570 -19.23 -22.40 7.08
N VAL A 571 -19.49 -21.95 5.86
CA VAL A 571 -20.54 -22.51 5.01
C VAL A 571 -20.29 -23.99 4.73
N PHE A 572 -19.08 -24.35 4.31
CA PHE A 572 -18.75 -25.74 4.00
C PHE A 572 -18.75 -26.63 5.26
N SER A 573 -18.39 -26.07 6.41
CA SER A 573 -18.52 -26.78 7.68
C SER A 573 -19.98 -27.12 8.01
N VAL A 574 -20.92 -26.22 7.71
CA VAL A 574 -22.36 -26.50 7.88
C VAL A 574 -22.83 -27.56 6.88
N MET A 575 -22.41 -27.46 5.61
CA MET A 575 -22.77 -28.44 4.57
C MET A 575 -22.28 -29.87 4.88
N LEU A 576 -21.14 -30.01 5.56
CA LEU A 576 -20.55 -31.28 5.95
C LEU A 576 -21.03 -31.77 7.32
N ALA A 577 -21.92 -31.04 8.00
CA ALA A 577 -22.46 -31.46 9.29
C ALA A 577 -23.13 -32.88 9.27
N PRO A 578 -23.92 -33.24 8.22
CA PRO A 578 -24.53 -34.57 8.15
C PRO A 578 -23.54 -35.74 8.16
N LEU A 579 -22.32 -35.52 7.66
CA LEU A 579 -21.25 -36.54 7.74
C LEU A 579 -20.80 -36.72 9.19
N ARG A 580 -20.61 -35.61 9.91
CA ARG A 580 -20.19 -35.66 11.33
C ARG A 580 -21.25 -36.27 12.24
N GLU A 581 -22.51 -35.97 11.98
CA GLU A 581 -23.64 -36.59 12.72
C GLU A 581 -23.68 -38.11 12.58
N ARG A 582 -23.14 -38.67 11.48
CA ARG A 582 -22.98 -40.10 11.24
C ARG A 582 -21.66 -40.66 11.77
N GLY A 583 -20.90 -39.86 12.53
CA GLY A 583 -19.65 -40.27 13.17
C GLY A 583 -18.43 -40.23 12.26
N ILE A 584 -18.52 -39.59 11.09
CA ILE A 584 -17.37 -39.36 10.19
C ILE A 584 -16.62 -38.10 10.66
N ASP A 585 -15.38 -38.28 11.07
CA ASP A 585 -14.51 -37.15 11.46
C ASP A 585 -14.05 -36.44 10.18
N CYS A 586 -14.71 -35.33 9.86
CA CYS A 586 -14.37 -34.50 8.71
C CYS A 586 -14.18 -33.05 9.11
N LYS A 587 -13.09 -32.45 8.63
CA LYS A 587 -12.76 -31.02 8.78
C LYS A 587 -12.62 -30.41 7.40
N VAL A 588 -13.02 -29.16 7.26
CA VAL A 588 -12.80 -28.38 6.04
C VAL A 588 -12.07 -27.09 6.37
N GLN A 589 -11.14 -26.73 5.53
CA GLN A 589 -10.44 -25.44 5.58
C GLN A 589 -10.34 -24.90 4.16
N VAL A 590 -10.71 -23.63 3.99
CA VAL A 590 -10.50 -22.91 2.73
C VAL A 590 -9.27 -22.02 2.87
N GLY A 591 -8.42 -22.06 1.85
CA GLY A 591 -7.18 -21.30 1.85
C GLY A 591 -6.73 -20.93 0.44
N PRO A 592 -5.58 -20.22 0.33
CA PRO A 592 -5.01 -19.82 -0.95
C PRO A 592 -4.53 -21.03 -1.75
N HIS A 593 -4.65 -20.96 -3.10
CA HIS A 593 -4.13 -21.98 -4.00
C HIS A 593 -3.55 -21.33 -5.26
N GLY A 594 -2.32 -21.73 -5.65
CA GLY A 594 -1.54 -21.07 -6.71
C GLY A 594 -2.23 -20.99 -8.08
N SER A 595 -2.94 -22.07 -8.50
CA SER A 595 -3.61 -22.10 -9.83
C SER A 595 -5.11 -21.78 -9.77
N HIS A 596 -5.75 -21.85 -8.60
CA HIS A 596 -7.21 -21.72 -8.48
C HIS A 596 -7.64 -20.53 -7.61
N GLY A 597 -6.67 -19.74 -7.10
CA GLY A 597 -6.93 -18.64 -6.19
C GLY A 597 -7.31 -19.09 -4.78
N SER A 598 -8.29 -19.99 -4.66
CA SER A 598 -8.70 -20.61 -3.40
C SER A 598 -9.09 -22.06 -3.60
N ILE A 599 -8.85 -22.90 -2.59
CA ILE A 599 -9.28 -24.28 -2.55
C ILE A 599 -9.83 -24.64 -1.16
N ALA A 600 -10.83 -25.50 -1.14
CA ALA A 600 -11.33 -26.10 0.09
C ALA A 600 -10.71 -27.49 0.27
N THR A 601 -9.89 -27.67 1.28
CA THR A 601 -9.33 -28.98 1.64
C THR A 601 -10.21 -29.63 2.69
N VAL A 602 -10.85 -30.76 2.35
CA VAL A 602 -11.67 -31.56 3.24
C VAL A 602 -10.84 -32.74 3.74
N THR A 603 -10.49 -32.72 5.01
CA THR A 603 -9.74 -33.81 5.65
C THR A 603 -10.70 -34.80 6.29
N LEU A 604 -10.64 -36.05 5.85
CA LEU A 604 -11.39 -37.19 6.41
C LEU A 604 -10.47 -38.03 7.28
N ALA A 605 -10.78 -38.10 8.56
CA ALA A 605 -10.03 -38.93 9.51
C ALA A 605 -10.87 -40.14 9.96
N ARG A 606 -10.19 -41.26 10.24
CA ARG A 606 -10.81 -42.48 10.77
C ARG A 606 -11.90 -43.09 9.88
N VAL A 607 -11.82 -42.87 8.56
CA VAL A 607 -12.71 -43.52 7.60
C VAL A 607 -12.09 -44.85 7.16
N PRO A 608 -12.78 -46.00 7.36
CA PRO A 608 -12.33 -47.29 6.86
C PRO A 608 -12.03 -47.27 5.37
N GLU A 609 -10.98 -47.94 4.92
CA GLU A 609 -10.48 -47.88 3.55
C GLU A 609 -11.58 -48.20 2.52
N GLU A 610 -12.39 -49.21 2.79
CA GLU A 610 -13.50 -49.61 1.93
C GLU A 610 -14.63 -48.58 1.81
N ARG A 611 -14.68 -47.57 2.67
CA ARG A 611 -15.68 -46.49 2.67
C ARG A 611 -15.14 -45.17 2.18
N ARG A 612 -13.82 -44.99 2.03
CA ARG A 612 -13.18 -43.72 1.70
C ARG A 612 -13.71 -43.12 0.41
N GLU A 613 -13.79 -43.94 -0.65
CA GLU A 613 -14.29 -43.49 -1.95
C GLU A 613 -15.76 -43.07 -1.89
N ALA A 614 -16.60 -43.82 -1.20
CA ALA A 614 -18.00 -43.48 -1.05
C ALA A 614 -18.22 -42.19 -0.27
N VAL A 615 -17.45 -41.99 0.82
CA VAL A 615 -17.51 -40.73 1.62
C VAL A 615 -16.93 -39.55 0.84
N ALA A 616 -15.85 -39.75 0.09
CA ALA A 616 -15.29 -38.70 -0.76
C ALA A 616 -16.29 -38.26 -1.85
N ASN A 617 -16.96 -39.20 -2.50
CA ASN A 617 -18.00 -38.93 -3.48
C ASN A 617 -19.20 -38.15 -2.88
N GLU A 618 -19.55 -38.45 -1.63
CA GLU A 618 -20.59 -37.72 -0.91
C GLU A 618 -20.13 -36.27 -0.63
N VAL A 619 -18.88 -36.04 -0.20
CA VAL A 619 -18.31 -34.69 -0.07
C VAL A 619 -18.36 -33.94 -1.39
N HIS A 620 -17.95 -34.60 -2.49
CA HIS A 620 -18.02 -33.97 -3.83
C HIS A 620 -19.46 -33.59 -4.20
N THR A 621 -20.45 -34.45 -3.86
CA THR A 621 -21.86 -34.15 -4.12
C THR A 621 -22.37 -32.96 -3.30
N LEU A 622 -22.01 -32.91 -2.00
CA LEU A 622 -22.42 -31.83 -1.10
C LEU A 622 -21.81 -30.46 -1.50
N LEU A 623 -20.57 -30.46 -1.99
CA LEU A 623 -19.86 -29.23 -2.36
C LEU A 623 -19.95 -28.87 -3.85
N ALA A 624 -20.51 -29.73 -4.70
CA ALA A 624 -20.67 -29.50 -6.14
C ALA A 624 -21.42 -28.20 -6.52
N PRO A 625 -22.43 -27.72 -5.76
CA PRO A 625 -23.13 -26.47 -6.10
C PRO A 625 -22.26 -25.21 -5.96
N PHE A 626 -21.10 -25.27 -5.31
CA PHE A 626 -20.28 -24.11 -5.02
C PHE A 626 -19.15 -23.92 -6.04
N VAL A 627 -18.80 -22.67 -6.32
CA VAL A 627 -17.76 -22.29 -7.29
C VAL A 627 -16.35 -22.61 -6.79
N ILE A 628 -16.14 -22.59 -5.45
CA ILE A 628 -14.83 -22.88 -4.86
C ILE A 628 -14.50 -24.36 -5.06
N ARG A 629 -13.37 -24.62 -5.72
CA ARG A 629 -12.87 -25.98 -5.91
C ARG A 629 -12.53 -26.63 -4.57
N HIS A 630 -12.68 -27.94 -4.50
CA HIS A 630 -12.38 -28.70 -3.31
C HIS A 630 -11.60 -29.97 -3.62
N GLU A 631 -10.82 -30.39 -2.65
CA GLU A 631 -10.11 -31.67 -2.63
C GLU A 631 -10.44 -32.42 -1.35
N VAL A 632 -10.36 -33.72 -1.40
CA VAL A 632 -10.60 -34.60 -0.25
C VAL A 632 -9.33 -35.37 0.08
N VAL A 633 -8.87 -35.22 1.32
CA VAL A 633 -7.67 -35.87 1.85
C VAL A 633 -8.08 -36.85 2.95
N CYS A 634 -7.74 -38.14 2.81
CA CYS A 634 -7.97 -39.16 3.83
C CYS A 634 -6.69 -39.34 4.66
N VAL A 635 -6.80 -39.19 5.98
CA VAL A 635 -5.71 -39.34 6.96
C VAL A 635 -6.01 -40.45 7.97
#